data_05c4b940620296e6fed6aaa35abac6ec
#
_entry.id   05c4b940620296e6fed6aaa35abac6ec
#
_cell.length_a   1.000
_cell.length_b   1.000
_cell.length_c   1.000
_cell.angle_alpha   90.00
_cell.angle_beta   90.00
_cell.angle_gamma   90.00
#
_symmetry.space_group_name_H-M   'P 1'
#
loop_
_entity.id
_entity.type
_entity.pdbx_description
1 polymer ?
#
loop_
_entity_poly.entity_id
_entity_poly.type
_entity_poly.pdbx_seq_one_letter_code
_entity_poly.pdbx_strand_id
1 'polypeptide(L)'
;ALAVDAQSFRCIREMTPVRHFYVDNVLGNLPATLAAANAPGGAVYPPGSVIQLVPTEAMVKREAGFSPATGDWEFFELEVDGQQTAIRARGFAEVNNRFGGNCFACHAPARQPWDFVCEDSHGCEAIPVSRQMTGALQRSDPRCGEPELQSGDRWALFKLQALVWIGTTKAAIGRIF
;
A
#
# COMPACT_ATOMS: atom_id res chain seq x y z
N ALA A 1 16.48 -13.12 10.46
CA ALA A 1 15.72 -12.49 9.38
C ALA A 1 14.39 -11.97 9.93
N LEU A 2 13.96 -10.80 9.51
CA LEU A 2 12.68 -10.20 9.91
C LEU A 2 11.52 -11.12 9.50
N ALA A 3 10.75 -11.63 10.46
CA ALA A 3 9.53 -12.38 10.19
C ALA A 3 8.41 -11.36 9.86
N VAL A 4 7.76 -11.55 8.72
CA VAL A 4 6.59 -10.77 8.31
C VAL A 4 5.49 -11.76 7.93
N ASP A 5 4.37 -11.69 8.64
CA ASP A 5 3.20 -12.54 8.44
C ASP A 5 1.91 -11.68 8.39
N ALA A 6 0.77 -12.33 8.33
CA ALA A 6 -0.52 -11.65 8.29
C ALA A 6 -0.77 -10.75 9.52
N GLN A 7 -0.23 -11.10 10.68
CA GLN A 7 -0.38 -10.33 11.94
C GLN A 7 0.45 -9.04 11.92
N SER A 8 1.41 -8.93 11.01
CA SER A 8 2.18 -7.70 10.78
C SER A 8 1.32 -6.57 10.17
N PHE A 9 0.11 -6.91 9.68
CA PHE A 9 -0.80 -5.99 8.99
C PHE A 9 -2.11 -5.83 9.76
N ARG A 10 -2.10 -4.94 10.75
CA ARG A 10 -3.26 -4.60 11.57
C ARG A 10 -4.18 -3.57 10.91
N CYS A 11 -5.23 -3.15 11.61
CA CYS A 11 -6.07 -2.02 11.21
C CYS A 11 -5.22 -0.85 10.73
N ILE A 12 -5.50 -0.34 9.51
CA ILE A 12 -4.70 0.75 8.94
C ILE A 12 -4.80 2.03 9.79
N ARG A 13 -5.93 2.26 10.45
CA ARG A 13 -6.15 3.45 11.31
C ARG A 13 -5.39 3.38 12.65
N GLU A 14 -4.86 2.21 13.04
CA GLU A 14 -3.98 2.08 14.21
C GLU A 14 -2.51 2.40 13.88
N MET A 15 -2.18 2.48 12.60
CA MET A 15 -0.87 2.95 12.14
C MET A 15 -0.81 4.48 12.21
N THR A 16 0.37 5.06 12.05
CA THR A 16 0.54 6.52 12.09
C THR A 16 0.30 7.12 10.71
N PRO A 17 -0.63 8.07 10.57
CA PRO A 17 -0.91 8.73 9.30
C PRO A 17 0.25 9.66 8.90
N VAL A 18 0.62 9.59 7.61
CA VAL A 18 1.58 10.50 6.97
C VAL A 18 0.93 11.01 5.69
N ARG A 19 0.52 12.28 5.67
CA ARG A 19 -0.21 12.89 4.53
C ARG A 19 -1.44 12.07 4.10
N HIS A 20 -1.30 11.10 3.20
CA HIS A 20 -2.40 10.31 2.65
C HIS A 20 -2.21 8.79 2.77
N PHE A 21 -1.09 8.36 3.34
CA PHE A 21 -0.79 6.96 3.63
C PHE A 21 -0.49 6.75 5.11
N TYR A 22 -0.29 5.52 5.51
CA TYR A 22 -0.02 5.16 6.89
C TYR A 22 1.31 4.43 7.00
N VAL A 23 2.00 4.66 8.10
CA VAL A 23 3.27 4.01 8.40
C VAL A 23 3.27 3.34 9.76
N ASP A 24 4.03 2.26 9.86
CA ASP A 24 4.36 1.58 11.10
C ASP A 24 5.79 1.03 11.01
N ASN A 25 6.25 0.36 12.08
CA ASN A 25 7.52 -0.36 12.05
C ASN A 25 7.42 -1.64 12.89
N VAL A 26 7.50 -2.79 12.22
CA VAL A 26 7.39 -4.12 12.87
C VAL A 26 8.57 -4.46 13.78
N LEU A 27 9.65 -3.68 13.75
CA LEU A 27 10.78 -3.77 14.69
C LEU A 27 10.70 -2.74 15.83
N GLY A 28 9.59 -1.95 15.89
CA GLY A 28 9.39 -0.94 16.93
C GLY A 28 10.14 0.38 16.71
N ASN A 29 10.80 0.57 15.56
CA ASN A 29 11.53 1.81 15.25
C ASN A 29 10.67 2.81 14.45
N LEU A 30 9.44 3.03 14.91
CA LEU A 30 8.51 3.98 14.29
C LEU A 30 9.07 5.41 14.19
N PRO A 31 9.81 5.96 15.19
CA PRO A 31 10.37 7.30 15.06
C PRO A 31 11.30 7.47 13.86
N ALA A 32 12.15 6.48 13.56
CA ALA A 32 13.04 6.54 12.40
C ALA A 32 12.26 6.39 11.08
N THR A 33 11.20 5.56 11.04
CA THR A 33 10.29 5.46 9.89
C THR A 33 9.61 6.80 9.62
N LEU A 34 9.10 7.47 10.66
CA LEU A 34 8.48 8.80 10.55
C LEU A 34 9.48 9.88 10.10
N ALA A 35 10.71 9.83 10.60
CA ALA A 35 11.76 10.75 10.15
C ALA A 35 12.03 10.59 8.65
N ALA A 36 12.13 9.35 8.14
CA ALA A 36 12.29 9.07 6.72
C ALA A 36 11.08 9.54 5.90
N ALA A 37 9.86 9.21 6.35
CA ALA A 37 8.62 9.58 5.68
C ALA A 37 8.41 11.10 5.56
N ASN A 38 8.94 11.88 6.50
CA ASN A 38 8.79 13.33 6.52
C ASN A 38 10.04 14.09 6.05
N ALA A 39 11.06 13.39 5.54
CA ALA A 39 12.28 14.03 5.04
C ALA A 39 11.98 14.79 3.72
N PRO A 40 12.13 16.13 3.68
CA PRO A 40 11.73 16.93 2.53
C PRO A 40 12.57 16.67 1.27
N GLY A 41 13.75 16.10 1.43
CA GLY A 41 14.65 15.71 0.33
C GLY A 41 14.66 14.21 0.06
N GLY A 42 13.74 13.46 0.65
CA GLY A 42 13.75 12.00 0.63
C GLY A 42 14.74 11.41 1.64
N ALA A 43 14.56 10.15 1.96
CA ALA A 43 15.46 9.37 2.82
C ALA A 43 15.25 7.88 2.58
N VAL A 44 16.23 7.08 3.00
CA VAL A 44 16.10 5.62 3.03
C VAL A 44 15.35 5.22 4.29
N TYR A 45 14.30 4.44 4.14
CA TYR A 45 13.52 3.93 5.26
C TYR A 45 14.29 2.86 6.04
N PRO A 46 14.20 2.84 7.37
CA PRO A 46 14.85 1.82 8.19
C PRO A 46 14.20 0.45 7.99
N PRO A 47 14.93 -0.66 8.21
CA PRO A 47 14.33 -1.99 8.25
C PRO A 47 13.14 -2.07 9.19
N GLY A 48 12.15 -2.85 8.82
CA GLY A 48 10.89 -2.99 9.56
C GLY A 48 9.84 -1.94 9.24
N SER A 49 10.15 -0.89 8.49
CA SER A 49 9.14 0.09 8.04
C SER A 49 8.03 -0.60 7.25
N VAL A 50 6.79 -0.30 7.61
CA VAL A 50 5.57 -0.73 6.90
C VAL A 50 4.90 0.50 6.33
N ILE A 51 4.49 0.44 5.06
CA ILE A 51 3.72 1.48 4.40
C ILE A 51 2.46 0.87 3.82
N GLN A 52 1.32 1.50 4.08
CA GLN A 52 0.03 1.16 3.49
C GLN A 52 -0.69 2.41 2.98
N LEU A 53 -1.11 2.37 1.72
CA LEU A 53 -2.00 3.38 1.14
C LEU A 53 -3.47 2.97 1.30
N VAL A 54 -3.74 1.69 1.10
CA VAL A 54 -5.07 1.07 1.22
C VAL A 54 -4.96 -0.22 2.05
N PRO A 55 -6.06 -0.70 2.64
CA PRO A 55 -6.03 -1.89 3.50
C PRO A 55 -5.49 -3.15 2.85
N THR A 56 -5.61 -3.25 1.51
CA THR A 56 -5.29 -4.46 0.74
C THR A 56 -3.88 -4.50 0.17
N GLU A 57 -3.10 -3.42 0.30
CA GLU A 57 -1.75 -3.33 -0.26
C GLU A 57 -0.79 -2.80 0.79
N ALA A 58 0.37 -3.45 0.92
CA ALA A 58 1.43 -3.03 1.83
C ALA A 58 2.80 -3.21 1.21
N MET A 59 3.76 -2.44 1.68
CA MET A 59 5.18 -2.69 1.45
C MET A 59 5.93 -2.67 2.78
N VAL A 60 6.91 -3.57 2.92
CA VAL A 60 7.72 -3.71 4.12
C VAL A 60 9.19 -3.64 3.76
N LYS A 61 9.91 -2.76 4.45
CA LYS A 61 11.37 -2.63 4.31
C LYS A 61 12.06 -3.78 5.02
N ARG A 62 12.76 -4.60 4.27
CA ARG A 62 13.55 -5.72 4.76
C ARG A 62 14.95 -5.26 5.18
N GLU A 63 15.74 -6.20 5.72
CA GLU A 63 17.15 -5.94 6.04
C GLU A 63 17.95 -5.65 4.77
N ALA A 64 19.01 -4.86 4.91
CA ALA A 64 19.89 -4.48 3.81
C ALA A 64 20.42 -5.71 3.06
N GLY A 65 20.30 -5.68 1.74
CA GLY A 65 20.73 -6.75 0.85
C GLY A 65 19.72 -7.89 0.66
N PHE A 66 18.51 -7.76 1.24
CA PHE A 66 17.46 -8.76 1.07
C PHE A 66 16.92 -8.81 -0.37
N SER A 67 16.71 -7.65 -0.99
CA SER A 67 16.36 -7.50 -2.41
C SER A 67 16.88 -6.17 -2.95
N PRO A 68 18.15 -6.08 -3.38
CA PRO A 68 18.73 -4.82 -3.87
C PRO A 68 17.98 -4.22 -5.06
N ALA A 69 17.34 -5.06 -5.89
CA ALA A 69 16.57 -4.59 -7.04
C ALA A 69 15.39 -3.72 -6.65
N THR A 70 14.74 -4.01 -5.53
CA THR A 70 13.59 -3.27 -5.00
C THR A 70 13.98 -2.31 -3.87
N GLY A 71 15.29 -2.08 -3.65
CA GLY A 71 15.78 -1.33 -2.49
C GLY A 71 15.40 -1.99 -1.17
N ASP A 72 15.37 -3.32 -1.14
CA ASP A 72 14.97 -4.14 0.00
C ASP A 72 13.49 -4.00 0.42
N TRP A 73 12.64 -3.44 -0.43
CA TRP A 73 11.19 -3.47 -0.22
C TRP A 73 10.59 -4.79 -0.70
N GLU A 74 9.83 -5.42 0.18
CA GLU A 74 8.93 -6.54 -0.13
C GLU A 74 7.51 -6.01 -0.24
N PHE A 75 6.79 -6.40 -1.30
CA PHE A 75 5.43 -5.99 -1.60
C PHE A 75 4.44 -7.09 -1.20
N PHE A 76 3.29 -6.66 -0.72
CA PHE A 76 2.22 -7.54 -0.25
C PHE A 76 0.89 -7.12 -0.85
N GLU A 77 0.18 -8.07 -1.41
CA GLU A 77 -1.25 -7.98 -1.68
C GLU A 77 -1.97 -8.74 -0.58
N LEU A 78 -2.84 -8.05 0.12
CA LEU A 78 -3.56 -8.57 1.28
C LEU A 78 -5.02 -8.85 0.93
N GLU A 79 -5.57 -9.90 1.49
CA GLU A 79 -7.00 -10.13 1.58
C GLU A 79 -7.45 -9.82 2.99
N VAL A 80 -8.43 -8.93 3.10
CA VAL A 80 -8.94 -8.44 4.36
C VAL A 80 -10.42 -8.76 4.44
N ASP A 81 -10.79 -9.62 5.38
CA ASP A 81 -12.17 -10.05 5.63
C ASP A 81 -12.47 -9.97 7.12
N GLY A 82 -13.49 -9.17 7.48
CA GLY A 82 -13.77 -8.89 8.88
C GLY A 82 -12.53 -8.35 9.59
N GLN A 83 -12.17 -8.95 10.71
CA GLN A 83 -10.97 -8.57 11.49
C GLN A 83 -9.71 -9.37 11.09
N GLN A 84 -9.78 -10.15 10.03
CA GLN A 84 -8.68 -11.03 9.62
C GLN A 84 -7.95 -10.49 8.40
N THR A 85 -6.66 -10.76 8.36
CA THR A 85 -5.80 -10.52 7.21
C THR A 85 -5.23 -11.83 6.72
N ALA A 86 -5.25 -12.06 5.40
CA ALA A 86 -4.48 -13.12 4.76
C ALA A 86 -3.53 -12.48 3.73
N ILE A 87 -2.35 -13.04 3.57
CA ILE A 87 -1.42 -12.64 2.52
C ILE A 87 -1.79 -13.40 1.25
N ARG A 88 -2.39 -12.70 0.28
CA ARG A 88 -2.76 -13.27 -1.02
C ARG A 88 -1.54 -13.47 -1.93
N ALA A 89 -0.66 -12.48 -1.94
CA ALA A 89 0.62 -12.54 -2.64
C ALA A 89 1.66 -11.74 -1.88
N ARG A 90 2.91 -12.18 -1.95
CA ARG A 90 4.06 -11.47 -1.42
C ARG A 90 5.29 -11.72 -2.26
N GLY A 91 6.22 -10.80 -2.28
CA GLY A 91 7.49 -10.93 -2.99
C GLY A 91 8.06 -9.57 -3.40
N PHE A 92 8.78 -9.54 -4.49
CA PHE A 92 9.55 -8.37 -4.92
C PHE A 92 9.03 -7.83 -6.26
N ALA A 93 9.86 -7.90 -7.30
CA ALA A 93 9.52 -7.35 -8.62
C ALA A 93 8.40 -8.11 -9.34
N GLU A 94 8.07 -9.32 -8.93
CA GLU A 94 7.08 -10.20 -9.56
C GLU A 94 5.66 -10.01 -9.04
N VAL A 95 5.46 -9.26 -7.93
CA VAL A 95 4.14 -9.14 -7.29
C VAL A 95 3.22 -8.24 -8.08
N ASN A 96 2.03 -8.77 -8.38
CA ASN A 96 0.95 -8.01 -8.98
C ASN A 96 -0.22 -7.90 -8.01
N ASN A 97 -0.85 -6.73 -7.97
CA ASN A 97 -2.07 -6.52 -7.22
C ASN A 97 -3.28 -7.22 -7.89
N ARG A 98 -4.42 -7.25 -7.20
CA ARG A 98 -5.66 -7.90 -7.69
C ARG A 98 -6.21 -7.33 -9.00
N PHE A 99 -5.75 -6.16 -9.40
CA PHE A 99 -6.14 -5.49 -10.65
C PHE A 99 -5.14 -5.75 -11.78
N GLY A 100 -4.08 -6.53 -11.53
CA GLY A 100 -3.05 -6.88 -12.49
C GLY A 100 -1.93 -5.84 -12.62
N GLY A 101 -1.93 -4.78 -11.81
CA GLY A 101 -0.84 -3.81 -11.75
C GLY A 101 0.37 -4.40 -11.01
N ASN A 102 1.56 -4.27 -11.60
CA ASN A 102 2.79 -4.72 -10.95
C ASN A 102 3.23 -3.69 -9.90
N CYS A 103 3.35 -4.12 -8.64
CA CYS A 103 3.68 -3.25 -7.52
C CYS A 103 5.03 -2.54 -7.74
N PHE A 104 6.08 -3.30 -8.02
CA PHE A 104 7.42 -2.73 -8.20
C PHE A 104 7.50 -1.80 -9.41
N ALA A 105 6.89 -2.14 -10.54
CA ALA A 105 6.91 -1.29 -11.73
C ALA A 105 6.30 0.10 -11.47
N CYS A 106 5.24 0.18 -10.66
CA CYS A 106 4.66 1.45 -10.23
C CYS A 106 5.58 2.23 -9.29
N HIS A 107 6.32 1.55 -8.41
CA HIS A 107 7.17 2.17 -7.40
C HIS A 107 8.59 2.50 -7.91
N ALA A 108 9.07 1.83 -8.97
CA ALA A 108 10.42 1.99 -9.49
C ALA A 108 10.80 3.44 -9.89
N PRO A 109 9.90 4.29 -10.41
CA PRO A 109 10.22 5.69 -10.71
C PRO A 109 10.61 6.52 -9.48
N ALA A 110 10.10 6.18 -8.28
CA ALA A 110 10.44 6.84 -7.01
C ALA A 110 11.72 6.28 -6.36
N ARG A 111 12.65 5.73 -7.14
CA ARG A 111 13.87 5.08 -6.61
C ARG A 111 14.69 6.00 -5.71
N GLN A 112 15.20 7.06 -6.25
CA GLN A 112 16.06 8.00 -5.54
C GLN A 112 15.56 9.44 -5.76
N PRO A 113 15.47 10.25 -4.72
CA PRO A 113 15.87 10.00 -3.31
C PRO A 113 14.76 9.41 -2.44
N TRP A 114 13.63 8.95 -3.01
CA TRP A 114 12.39 8.62 -2.32
C TRP A 114 12.29 7.17 -1.86
N ASP A 115 13.35 6.38 -2.03
CA ASP A 115 13.42 4.99 -1.60
C ASP A 115 12.19 4.15 -2.04
N PHE A 116 11.76 4.32 -3.30
CA PHE A 116 10.60 3.66 -3.92
C PHE A 116 9.23 4.01 -3.31
N VAL A 117 9.14 5.05 -2.49
CA VAL A 117 7.85 5.49 -1.94
C VAL A 117 7.22 6.54 -2.86
N CYS A 118 6.06 6.19 -3.44
CA CYS A 118 5.34 7.03 -4.37
C CYS A 118 4.49 8.08 -3.66
N GLU A 119 4.74 9.34 -3.98
CA GLU A 119 3.87 10.46 -3.65
C GLU A 119 3.82 11.45 -4.82
N ASP A 120 3.05 12.53 -4.66
CA ASP A 120 3.03 13.62 -5.64
C ASP A 120 4.48 14.12 -5.86
N SER A 121 4.89 14.27 -7.11
CA SER A 121 6.24 14.67 -7.53
C SER A 121 7.38 13.65 -7.32
N HIS A 122 7.13 12.44 -6.86
CA HIS A 122 8.16 11.38 -6.74
C HIS A 122 8.43 10.62 -8.06
N GLY A 123 7.77 11.01 -9.15
CA GLY A 123 7.97 10.41 -10.49
C GLY A 123 7.05 9.22 -10.80
N CYS A 124 6.23 8.79 -9.86
CA CYS A 124 5.25 7.72 -10.09
C CYS A 124 4.07 8.21 -10.93
N GLU A 125 3.51 7.32 -11.73
CA GLU A 125 2.24 7.58 -12.41
C GLU A 125 1.10 7.72 -11.40
N ALA A 126 0.17 8.63 -11.71
CA ALA A 126 -1.02 8.81 -10.89
C ALA A 126 -1.90 7.55 -10.93
N ILE A 127 -2.28 7.05 -9.78
CA ILE A 127 -3.25 5.95 -9.68
C ILE A 127 -4.66 6.45 -10.07
N PRO A 128 -5.49 5.61 -10.71
CA PRO A 128 -6.85 6.00 -11.12
C PRO A 128 -7.85 6.05 -9.96
N VAL A 129 -7.36 6.35 -8.75
CA VAL A 129 -8.13 6.41 -7.51
C VAL A 129 -7.91 7.76 -6.86
N SER A 130 -9.00 8.52 -6.65
CA SER A 130 -8.89 9.84 -6.03
C SER A 130 -8.54 9.75 -4.55
N ARG A 131 -8.00 10.85 -3.99
CA ARG A 131 -7.73 10.97 -2.54
C ARG A 131 -8.97 10.68 -1.68
N GLN A 132 -10.16 11.08 -2.14
CA GLN A 132 -11.41 10.78 -1.44
C GLN A 132 -11.71 9.27 -1.44
N MET A 133 -11.50 8.58 -2.57
CA MET A 133 -11.69 7.13 -2.66
C MET A 133 -10.68 6.39 -1.75
N THR A 134 -9.42 6.79 -1.78
CA THR A 134 -8.38 6.23 -0.91
C THR A 134 -8.75 6.42 0.57
N GLY A 135 -9.12 7.63 0.97
CA GLY A 135 -9.54 7.92 2.34
C GLY A 135 -10.80 7.15 2.76
N ALA A 136 -11.75 6.95 1.84
CA ALA A 136 -12.94 6.14 2.11
C ALA A 136 -12.58 4.65 2.35
N LEU A 137 -11.63 4.09 1.57
CA LEU A 137 -11.10 2.74 1.80
C LEU A 137 -10.41 2.63 3.17
N GLN A 138 -9.58 3.59 3.53
CA GLN A 138 -8.90 3.62 4.82
C GLN A 138 -9.89 3.66 5.99
N ARG A 139 -10.93 4.49 5.90
CA ARG A 139 -11.98 4.60 6.93
C ARG A 139 -12.92 3.41 6.98
N SER A 140 -13.00 2.64 5.91
CA SER A 140 -13.83 1.41 5.84
C SER A 140 -13.03 0.13 6.02
N ASP A 141 -11.77 0.21 6.46
CA ASP A 141 -10.96 -1.00 6.75
C ASP A 141 -11.69 -1.89 7.77
N PRO A 142 -12.12 -3.09 7.38
CA PRO A 142 -12.93 -3.94 8.27
C PRO A 142 -12.17 -4.44 9.49
N ARG A 143 -10.82 -4.42 9.47
CA ARG A 143 -9.99 -4.76 10.62
C ARG A 143 -10.09 -3.74 11.76
N CYS A 144 -10.58 -2.55 11.45
CA CYS A 144 -10.72 -1.46 12.42
C CYS A 144 -12.06 -1.48 13.17
N GLY A 145 -12.88 -2.52 13.01
CA GLY A 145 -14.24 -2.57 13.54
C GLY A 145 -15.20 -1.68 12.73
N GLU A 146 -16.01 -0.86 13.42
CA GLU A 146 -17.00 -0.03 12.74
C GLU A 146 -16.35 1.01 11.79
N PRO A 147 -16.87 1.16 10.56
CA PRO A 147 -16.39 2.16 9.62
C PRO A 147 -16.62 3.59 10.12
N GLU A 148 -15.61 4.44 10.01
CA GLU A 148 -15.69 5.88 10.35
C GLU A 148 -15.94 6.75 9.12
N LEU A 149 -16.98 6.44 8.35
CA LEU A 149 -17.28 7.10 7.08
C LEU A 149 -17.65 8.58 7.26
N GLN A 150 -17.08 9.41 6.39
CA GLN A 150 -17.38 10.83 6.26
C GLN A 150 -18.42 11.09 5.15
N SER A 151 -18.90 12.34 5.07
CA SER A 151 -19.79 12.76 3.98
C SER A 151 -19.15 12.51 2.61
N GLY A 152 -19.88 11.81 1.74
CA GLY A 152 -19.40 11.45 0.39
C GLY A 152 -18.60 10.14 0.28
N ASP A 153 -18.16 9.51 1.39
CA ASP A 153 -17.41 8.26 1.33
C ASP A 153 -18.19 7.11 0.69
N ARG A 154 -19.47 6.99 1.02
CA ARG A 154 -20.35 5.97 0.39
C ARG A 154 -20.40 6.12 -1.13
N TRP A 155 -20.46 7.36 -1.60
CA TRP A 155 -20.42 7.64 -3.03
C TRP A 155 -19.06 7.36 -3.66
N ALA A 156 -17.98 7.68 -2.94
CA ALA A 156 -16.62 7.38 -3.37
C ALA A 156 -16.38 5.85 -3.49
N LEU A 157 -16.83 5.07 -2.51
CA LEU A 157 -16.76 3.60 -2.53
C LEU A 157 -17.62 3.01 -3.66
N PHE A 158 -18.82 3.54 -3.88
CA PHE A 158 -19.67 3.11 -5.00
C PHE A 158 -18.99 3.35 -6.36
N LYS A 159 -18.41 4.54 -6.57
CA LYS A 159 -17.65 4.84 -7.79
C LYS A 159 -16.45 3.90 -7.98
N LEU A 160 -15.71 3.62 -6.90
CA LEU A 160 -14.59 2.69 -6.94
C LEU A 160 -15.05 1.29 -7.34
N GLN A 161 -16.15 0.81 -6.78
CA GLN A 161 -16.72 -0.49 -7.11
C GLN A 161 -17.13 -0.57 -8.60
N ALA A 162 -17.70 0.51 -9.14
CA ALA A 162 -18.02 0.61 -10.56
C ALA A 162 -16.77 0.58 -11.45
N LEU A 163 -15.68 1.27 -11.06
CA LEU A 163 -14.41 1.25 -11.79
C LEU A 163 -13.79 -0.16 -11.81
N VAL A 164 -13.82 -0.85 -10.68
CA VAL A 164 -13.34 -2.24 -10.58
C VAL A 164 -14.14 -3.14 -11.50
N TRP A 165 -15.47 -3.03 -11.49
CA TRP A 165 -16.34 -3.85 -12.35
C TRP A 165 -16.08 -3.61 -13.84
N ILE A 166 -15.92 -2.35 -14.27
CA ILE A 166 -15.59 -2.00 -15.66
C ILE A 166 -14.19 -2.51 -16.04
N GLY A 167 -13.21 -2.40 -15.15
CA GLY A 167 -11.85 -2.90 -15.36
C GLY A 167 -11.80 -4.42 -15.53
N THR A 168 -12.51 -5.16 -14.69
CA THR A 168 -12.58 -6.63 -14.77
C THR A 168 -13.32 -7.12 -16.02
N THR A 169 -14.38 -6.43 -16.46
CA THR A 169 -15.08 -6.76 -17.71
C THR A 169 -14.21 -6.51 -18.94
N LYS A 170 -13.47 -5.41 -19.00
CA LYS A 170 -12.52 -5.14 -20.09
C LYS A 170 -11.40 -6.18 -20.17
N ALA A 171 -10.83 -6.57 -19.02
CA ALA A 171 -9.81 -7.60 -18.95
C ALA A 171 -10.35 -8.99 -19.34
N ALA A 172 -11.60 -9.30 -19.05
CA ALA A 172 -12.25 -10.53 -19.48
C ALA A 172 -12.51 -10.57 -21.00
N ILE A 173 -12.96 -9.45 -21.58
CA ILE A 173 -13.21 -9.33 -23.03
C ILE A 173 -11.89 -9.38 -23.82
N GLY A 174 -10.83 -8.74 -23.33
CA GLY A 174 -9.50 -8.75 -23.99
C GLY A 174 -8.79 -10.10 -23.99
N ARG A 175 -9.32 -11.12 -23.29
CA ARG A 175 -8.81 -12.52 -23.33
C ARG A 175 -9.59 -13.42 -24.32
N ILE A 176 -10.63 -12.91 -24.94
CA ILE A 176 -11.49 -13.66 -25.86
C ILE A 176 -11.17 -13.32 -27.32
N PHE A 177 -10.37 -12.30 -27.54
CA PHE A 177 -9.79 -11.88 -28.82
C PHE A 177 -8.26 -11.84 -28.72
#